data_64638a73d13f13b0602eacffdbd0c8b1
#
_entry.id   64638a73d13f13b0602eacffdbd0c8b1
#
_cell.length_a   1.000
_cell.length_b   1.000
_cell.length_c   1.000
_cell.angle_alpha   90.00
_cell.angle_beta   90.00
_cell.angle_gamma   90.00
#
_symmetry.space_group_name_H-M   'P 1'
#
loop_
_entity.id
_entity.type
_entity.pdbx_description
1 polymer ?
#
loop_
_entity_poly.entity_id
_entity_poly.type
_entity_poly.pdbx_seq_one_letter_code
_entity_poly.pdbx_strand_id
1 'polypeptide(L)'
;MASNFQRTLQLSELIKKKPFFLLGPRATGKNTLIRTQLSDARVYDLLDADVFARLARRPQLLGEESDDDARVVVIDEVQKLPSVLDEVHRLIEKRRLRFVLTGSSARKLKHGGANLLAGRAWQAALLPLTSQEIPKFDLLTYLNRGGLPGI
;
A
#
# COMPACT_ATOMS: atom_id res chain seq x y z
N MET A 1 -17.46 -1.25 -16.58
CA MET A 1 -17.15 -2.04 -15.37
C MET A 1 -15.67 -2.35 -15.34
N ALA A 2 -15.01 -1.96 -14.29
CA ALA A 2 -13.62 -2.37 -14.10
C ALA A 2 -13.59 -3.90 -13.95
N SER A 3 -12.87 -4.58 -14.83
CA SER A 3 -12.67 -6.03 -14.73
C SER A 3 -11.92 -6.32 -13.43
N ASN A 4 -12.55 -7.06 -12.53
CA ASN A 4 -11.92 -7.43 -11.27
C ASN A 4 -10.99 -8.62 -11.53
N PHE A 5 -9.72 -8.33 -11.82
CA PHE A 5 -8.71 -9.36 -12.05
C PHE A 5 -8.27 -9.98 -10.71
N GLN A 6 -8.22 -11.29 -10.68
CA GLN A 6 -7.66 -11.98 -9.52
C GLN A 6 -6.13 -11.88 -9.55
N ARG A 7 -5.58 -11.19 -8.55
CA ARG A 7 -4.14 -11.00 -8.45
C ARG A 7 -3.48 -12.17 -7.72
N THR A 8 -2.26 -12.51 -8.15
CA THR A 8 -1.46 -13.56 -7.49
C THR A 8 -0.91 -13.13 -6.14
N LEU A 9 -0.69 -11.82 -5.94
CA LEU A 9 -0.20 -11.29 -4.69
C LEU A 9 -1.26 -11.36 -3.58
N GLN A 10 -0.92 -11.99 -2.46
CA GLN A 10 -1.81 -12.21 -1.32
C GLN A 10 -1.43 -11.30 -0.14
N LEU A 11 -2.07 -10.13 -0.04
CA LEU A 11 -1.79 -9.15 1.01
C LEU A 11 -2.19 -9.67 2.39
N SER A 12 -3.29 -10.41 2.48
CA SER A 12 -3.78 -10.98 3.73
C SER A 12 -2.80 -11.96 4.37
N GLU A 13 -2.03 -12.67 3.56
CA GLU A 13 -0.99 -13.57 4.05
C GLU A 13 0.29 -12.82 4.46
N LEU A 14 0.67 -11.80 3.69
CA LEU A 14 1.86 -10.99 3.99
C LEU A 14 1.72 -10.25 5.32
N ILE A 15 0.55 -9.63 5.56
CA ILE A 15 0.34 -8.81 6.76
C ILE A 15 0.33 -9.61 8.05
N LYS A 16 0.03 -10.89 7.99
CA LYS A 16 0.12 -11.79 9.15
C LYS A 16 1.55 -11.94 9.65
N LYS A 17 2.51 -11.81 8.75
CA LYS A 17 3.93 -12.03 9.04
C LYS A 17 4.64 -10.75 9.45
N LYS A 18 4.44 -9.66 8.72
CA LYS A 18 5.20 -8.42 8.91
C LYS A 18 4.51 -7.24 8.22
N PRO A 19 4.63 -6.02 8.75
CA PRO A 19 4.29 -4.82 8.00
C PRO A 19 5.05 -4.76 6.67
N PHE A 20 4.44 -4.17 5.64
CA PHE A 20 5.10 -4.11 4.34
C PHE A 20 4.74 -2.86 3.55
N PHE A 21 5.65 -2.48 2.65
CA PHE A 21 5.40 -1.51 1.59
C PHE A 21 4.82 -2.23 0.38
N LEU A 22 3.69 -1.76 -0.11
CA LEU A 22 3.11 -2.20 -1.37
C LEU A 22 3.46 -1.16 -2.44
N LEU A 23 4.44 -1.47 -3.25
CA LEU A 23 5.00 -0.56 -4.24
C LEU A 23 4.60 -0.99 -5.65
N GLY A 24 4.46 -0.03 -6.54
CA GLY A 24 4.16 -0.30 -7.94
C GLY A 24 3.67 0.94 -8.67
N PRO A 25 3.76 0.94 -10.01
CA PRO A 25 3.32 2.05 -10.82
C PRO A 25 1.86 2.44 -10.54
N ARG A 26 1.49 3.64 -10.94
CA ARG A 26 0.09 4.08 -10.88
C ARG A 26 -0.78 3.16 -11.74
N ALA A 27 -2.04 3.05 -11.38
CA ALA A 27 -3.05 2.27 -12.07
C ALA A 27 -2.81 0.75 -12.13
N THR A 28 -1.89 0.20 -11.33
CA THR A 28 -1.69 -1.26 -11.22
C THR A 28 -2.76 -1.94 -10.36
N GLY A 29 -3.63 -1.19 -9.71
CA GLY A 29 -4.73 -1.73 -8.92
C GLY A 29 -4.41 -1.94 -7.43
N LYS A 30 -3.43 -1.20 -6.87
CA LYS A 30 -3.08 -1.29 -5.44
C LYS A 30 -4.30 -1.08 -4.54
N ASN A 31 -5.06 -0.02 -4.77
CA ASN A 31 -6.23 0.31 -3.96
C ASN A 31 -7.35 -0.73 -4.09
N THR A 32 -7.56 -1.24 -5.30
CA THR A 32 -8.53 -2.31 -5.54
C THR A 32 -8.14 -3.57 -4.77
N LEU A 33 -6.86 -3.94 -4.82
CA LEU A 33 -6.35 -5.11 -4.12
C LEU A 33 -6.50 -4.97 -2.59
N ILE A 34 -6.20 -3.79 -2.05
CA ILE A 34 -6.37 -3.49 -0.62
C ILE A 34 -7.84 -3.62 -0.21
N ARG A 35 -8.76 -3.02 -0.96
CA ARG A 35 -10.19 -3.10 -0.66
C ARG A 35 -10.72 -4.52 -0.71
N THR A 36 -10.22 -5.32 -1.64
CA THR A 36 -10.66 -6.71 -1.84
C THR A 36 -10.11 -7.63 -0.76
N GLN A 37 -8.83 -7.53 -0.44
CA GLN A 37 -8.15 -8.45 0.47
C GLN A 37 -8.08 -7.97 1.92
N LEU A 38 -8.14 -6.66 2.16
CA LEU A 38 -8.04 -6.04 3.47
C LEU A 38 -9.26 -5.12 3.71
N SER A 39 -10.45 -5.66 3.57
CA SER A 39 -11.72 -4.89 3.64
C SER A 39 -11.96 -4.19 4.97
N ASP A 40 -11.41 -4.73 6.07
CA ASP A 40 -11.53 -4.16 7.41
C ASP A 40 -10.46 -3.12 7.74
N ALA A 41 -9.51 -2.90 6.83
CA ALA A 41 -8.41 -1.99 7.06
C ALA A 41 -8.88 -0.54 7.22
N ARG A 42 -8.22 0.18 8.11
CA ARG A 42 -8.38 1.63 8.21
C ARG A 42 -7.44 2.29 7.22
N VAL A 43 -7.98 3.06 6.28
CA VAL A 43 -7.21 3.66 5.19
C VAL A 43 -7.04 5.16 5.40
N TYR A 44 -5.79 5.62 5.37
CA TYR A 44 -5.43 7.04 5.33
C TYR A 44 -4.89 7.36 3.94
N ASP A 45 -5.70 8.03 3.13
CA ASP A 45 -5.33 8.46 1.78
C ASP A 45 -4.64 9.83 1.85
N LEU A 46 -3.34 9.85 1.63
CA LEU A 46 -2.57 11.10 1.67
C LEU A 46 -2.76 12.00 0.43
N LEU A 47 -3.51 11.55 -0.57
CA LEU A 47 -3.99 12.42 -1.64
C LEU A 47 -5.18 13.28 -1.20
N ASP A 48 -5.90 12.87 -0.17
CA ASP A 48 -6.92 13.68 0.47
C ASP A 48 -6.27 14.80 1.29
N ALA A 49 -6.56 16.05 0.93
CA ALA A 49 -5.94 17.22 1.56
C ALA A 49 -6.22 17.31 3.07
N ASP A 50 -7.41 16.92 3.52
CA ASP A 50 -7.77 16.96 4.94
C ASP A 50 -7.01 15.89 5.72
N VAL A 51 -6.92 14.68 5.19
CA VAL A 51 -6.14 13.59 5.80
C VAL A 51 -4.67 13.96 5.87
N PHE A 52 -4.12 14.47 4.77
CA PHE A 52 -2.73 14.95 4.72
C PHE A 52 -2.46 16.02 5.79
N ALA A 53 -3.30 17.06 5.85
CA ALA A 53 -3.13 18.17 6.79
C ALA A 53 -3.21 17.70 8.25
N ARG A 54 -4.15 16.81 8.56
CA ARG A 54 -4.31 16.25 9.92
C ARG A 54 -3.07 15.46 10.34
N LEU A 55 -2.60 14.55 9.50
CA LEU A 55 -1.43 13.72 9.81
C LEU A 55 -0.12 14.51 9.78
N ALA A 56 0.02 15.52 8.91
CA ALA A 56 1.18 16.39 8.89
C ALA A 56 1.30 17.20 10.19
N ARG A 57 0.17 17.66 10.70
CA ARG A 57 0.12 18.42 11.96
C ARG A 57 0.29 17.53 13.18
N ARG A 58 -0.29 16.33 13.15
CA ARG A 58 -0.34 15.44 14.32
C ARG A 58 -0.26 13.96 13.89
N PRO A 59 0.94 13.43 13.63
CA PRO A 59 1.13 12.03 13.23
C PRO A 59 0.59 11.03 14.26
N GLN A 60 0.52 11.43 15.54
CA GLN A 60 0.02 10.60 16.63
C GLN A 60 -1.43 10.14 16.46
N LEU A 61 -2.19 10.79 15.58
CA LEU A 61 -3.55 10.36 15.22
C LEU A 61 -3.61 8.92 14.73
N LEU A 62 -2.53 8.44 14.07
CA LEU A 62 -2.45 7.04 13.64
C LEU A 62 -2.64 6.06 14.80
N GLY A 63 -2.01 6.31 15.93
CA GLY A 63 -2.16 5.48 17.12
C GLY A 63 -3.45 5.74 17.89
N GLU A 64 -3.84 6.99 18.02
CA GLU A 64 -5.04 7.40 18.74
C GLU A 64 -6.33 6.89 18.10
N GLU A 65 -6.38 6.90 16.77
CA GLU A 65 -7.54 6.44 16.00
C GLU A 65 -7.53 4.92 15.75
N SER A 66 -6.47 4.20 16.14
CA SER A 66 -6.33 2.75 15.97
C SER A 66 -6.59 2.05 17.30
N ASP A 67 -7.86 1.91 17.67
CA ASP A 67 -8.28 1.35 18.96
C ASP A 67 -8.09 -0.17 19.04
N ASP A 68 -8.08 -0.85 17.90
CA ASP A 68 -7.92 -2.30 17.80
C ASP A 68 -6.60 -2.63 17.10
N ASP A 69 -5.64 -3.19 17.85
CA ASP A 69 -4.33 -3.58 17.34
C ASP A 69 -4.42 -4.72 16.31
N ALA A 70 -5.52 -5.45 16.26
CA ALA A 70 -5.74 -6.47 15.23
C ALA A 70 -6.09 -5.88 13.86
N ARG A 71 -6.56 -4.63 13.83
CA ARG A 71 -6.96 -3.96 12.59
C ARG A 71 -5.74 -3.50 11.80
N VAL A 72 -5.76 -3.78 10.49
CA VAL A 72 -4.71 -3.30 9.59
C VAL A 72 -4.91 -1.81 9.32
N VAL A 73 -3.81 -1.05 9.38
CA VAL A 73 -3.77 0.36 9.01
C VAL A 73 -3.06 0.51 7.68
N VAL A 74 -3.72 1.13 6.72
CA VAL A 74 -3.17 1.42 5.40
C VAL A 74 -2.88 2.91 5.28
N ILE A 75 -1.67 3.27 4.88
CA ILE A 75 -1.31 4.64 4.51
C ILE A 75 -1.03 4.65 3.02
N ASP A 76 -1.93 5.27 2.27
CA ASP A 76 -1.86 5.32 0.81
C ASP A 76 -1.06 6.54 0.35
N GLU A 77 -0.15 6.31 -0.62
CA GLU A 77 0.76 7.32 -1.17
C GLU A 77 1.69 7.92 -0.10
N VAL A 78 2.31 7.07 0.71
CA VAL A 78 3.12 7.46 1.88
C VAL A 78 4.30 8.40 1.53
N GLN A 79 4.78 8.40 0.28
CA GLN A 79 5.81 9.31 -0.17
C GLN A 79 5.38 10.80 -0.14
N LYS A 80 4.08 11.07 -0.05
CA LYS A 80 3.56 12.43 0.11
C LYS A 80 3.90 13.03 1.48
N LEU A 81 4.02 12.19 2.50
CA LEU A 81 4.31 12.62 3.87
C LEU A 81 5.29 11.65 4.53
N PRO A 82 6.58 11.66 4.12
CA PRO A 82 7.58 10.73 4.66
C PRO A 82 7.76 10.80 6.18
N SER A 83 7.51 11.96 6.77
CA SER A 83 7.64 12.16 8.23
C SER A 83 6.70 11.25 9.04
N VAL A 84 5.61 10.76 8.46
CA VAL A 84 4.70 9.84 9.14
C VAL A 84 5.36 8.49 9.46
N LEU A 85 6.43 8.13 8.76
CA LEU A 85 7.13 6.86 8.96
C LEU A 85 7.78 6.74 10.35
N ASP A 86 8.18 7.85 10.96
CA ASP A 86 8.71 7.82 12.33
C ASP A 86 7.64 7.37 13.32
N GLU A 87 6.42 7.86 13.17
CA GLU A 87 5.30 7.42 14.01
C GLU A 87 4.88 5.98 13.72
N VAL A 88 4.87 5.58 12.44
CA VAL A 88 4.62 4.18 12.06
C VAL A 88 5.63 3.25 12.71
N HIS A 89 6.93 3.62 12.66
CA HIS A 89 7.99 2.85 13.30
C HIS A 89 7.73 2.70 14.81
N ARG A 90 7.42 3.80 15.49
CA ARG A 90 7.12 3.80 16.91
C ARG A 90 5.93 2.87 17.26
N LEU A 91 4.86 2.93 16.46
CA LEU A 91 3.67 2.13 16.68
C LEU A 91 3.91 0.63 16.42
N ILE A 92 4.70 0.29 15.42
CA ILE A 92 5.11 -1.10 15.16
C ILE A 92 5.89 -1.66 16.36
N GLU A 93 6.84 -0.89 16.90
CA GLU A 93 7.68 -1.32 18.02
C GLU A 93 6.89 -1.45 19.31
N LYS A 94 6.05 -0.46 19.64
CA LYS A 94 5.37 -0.39 20.95
C LYS A 94 4.02 -1.12 20.99
N ARG A 95 3.26 -1.10 19.90
CA ARG A 95 1.90 -1.65 19.86
C ARG A 95 1.73 -2.82 18.91
N ARG A 96 2.75 -3.14 18.12
CA ARG A 96 2.71 -4.19 17.09
C ARG A 96 1.56 -4.01 16.09
N LEU A 97 1.19 -2.76 15.81
CA LEU A 97 0.19 -2.46 14.80
C LEU A 97 0.63 -2.97 13.43
N ARG A 98 -0.33 -3.39 12.64
CA ARG A 98 -0.08 -3.94 11.30
C ARG A 98 -0.26 -2.83 10.28
N PHE A 99 0.79 -2.51 9.54
CA PHE A 99 0.78 -1.45 8.54
C PHE A 99 1.00 -1.98 7.14
N VAL A 100 0.21 -1.44 6.20
CA VAL A 100 0.47 -1.50 4.77
C VAL A 100 0.69 -0.08 4.28
N LEU A 101 1.84 0.16 3.67
CA LEU A 101 2.25 1.48 3.19
C LEU A 101 2.35 1.41 1.67
N THR A 102 1.55 2.21 0.96
CA THR A 102 1.62 2.18 -0.50
C THR A 102 2.44 3.33 -1.05
N GLY A 103 3.01 3.13 -2.21
CA GLY A 103 3.75 4.15 -2.93
C GLY A 103 4.00 3.74 -4.37
N SER A 104 4.41 4.71 -5.19
CA SER A 104 4.70 4.46 -6.60
C SER A 104 6.08 3.81 -6.81
N SER A 105 7.05 4.06 -5.94
CA SER A 105 8.35 3.41 -5.99
C SER A 105 9.15 3.56 -4.69
N ALA A 106 10.01 2.57 -4.40
CA ALA A 106 10.96 2.64 -3.28
C ALA A 106 11.95 3.80 -3.44
N ARG A 107 12.32 4.14 -4.68
CA ARG A 107 13.24 5.24 -4.97
C ARG A 107 12.70 6.58 -4.50
N LYS A 108 11.43 6.88 -4.77
CA LYS A 108 10.79 8.13 -4.30
C LYS A 108 10.76 8.22 -2.78
N LEU A 109 10.53 7.12 -2.10
CA LEU A 109 10.56 7.05 -0.65
C LEU A 109 11.96 7.33 -0.10
N LYS A 110 12.99 6.73 -0.69
CA LYS A 110 14.39 6.95 -0.29
C LYS A 110 14.83 8.39 -0.51
N HIS A 111 14.43 9.04 -1.59
CA HIS A 111 14.71 10.45 -1.86
C HIS A 111 14.07 11.40 -0.85
N GLY A 112 12.94 11.00 -0.24
CA GLY A 112 12.30 11.74 0.84
C GLY A 112 12.98 11.61 2.21
N GLY A 113 14.15 10.95 2.29
CA GLY A 113 14.88 10.72 3.53
C GLY A 113 14.32 9.60 4.38
N ALA A 114 13.37 8.84 3.85
CA ALA A 114 12.76 7.73 4.57
C ALA A 114 13.71 6.52 4.62
N ASN A 115 14.01 6.06 5.81
CA ASN A 115 14.79 4.84 6.04
C ASN A 115 13.87 3.61 6.04
N LEU A 116 12.98 3.48 5.11
CA LEU A 116 12.07 2.33 4.86
C LEU A 116 11.85 1.42 6.09
N LEU A 117 11.62 2.05 7.26
CA LEU A 117 11.42 1.39 8.56
C LEU A 117 12.60 0.51 9.01
N ALA A 118 13.82 0.80 8.54
CA ALA A 118 15.06 0.14 8.99
C ALA A 118 14.97 -1.41 9.00
N GLY A 119 14.39 -2.00 7.96
CA GLY A 119 14.24 -3.46 7.84
C GLY A 119 13.08 -4.08 8.64
N ARG A 120 12.27 -3.26 9.32
CA ARG A 120 11.09 -3.73 10.07
C ARG A 120 9.89 -4.00 9.19
N ALA A 121 9.95 -3.61 7.93
CA ALA A 121 8.91 -3.85 6.94
C ALA A 121 9.49 -4.52 5.71
N TRP A 122 8.67 -5.38 5.10
CA TRP A 122 8.99 -5.96 3.80
C TRP A 122 8.62 -5.00 2.68
N GLN A 123 9.09 -5.31 1.48
CA GLN A 123 8.68 -4.64 0.25
C GLN A 123 8.02 -5.66 -0.66
N ALA A 124 6.78 -5.39 -1.05
CA ALA A 124 6.05 -6.15 -2.04
C ALA A 124 5.80 -5.26 -3.27
N ALA A 125 5.98 -5.82 -4.45
CA ALA A 125 5.76 -5.11 -5.70
C ALA A 125 4.47 -5.57 -6.38
N LEU A 126 3.59 -4.63 -6.70
CA LEU A 126 2.43 -4.89 -7.55
C LEU A 126 2.74 -4.34 -8.94
N LEU A 127 3.03 -5.26 -9.84
CA LEU A 127 3.33 -4.96 -11.24
C LEU A 127 2.04 -4.90 -12.08
N PRO A 128 2.09 -4.41 -13.32
CA PRO A 128 0.99 -4.61 -14.26
C PRO A 128 0.57 -6.06 -14.34
N LEU A 129 -0.62 -6.33 -14.86
CA LEU A 129 -1.17 -7.69 -14.94
C LEU A 129 -0.21 -8.64 -15.68
N THR A 130 -0.02 -9.80 -15.09
CA THR A 130 0.76 -10.87 -15.70
C THR A 130 -0.12 -11.77 -16.58
N SER A 131 0.50 -12.60 -17.41
CA SER A 131 -0.23 -13.57 -18.23
C SER A 131 -1.08 -14.53 -17.41
N GLN A 132 -0.67 -14.84 -16.19
CA GLN A 132 -1.44 -15.70 -15.27
C GLN A 132 -2.67 -15.01 -14.68
N GLU A 133 -2.66 -13.70 -14.59
CA GLU A 133 -3.74 -12.89 -14.01
C GLU A 133 -4.80 -12.49 -15.06
N ILE A 134 -4.48 -12.61 -16.34
CA ILE A 134 -5.38 -12.25 -17.44
C ILE A 134 -6.11 -13.50 -17.95
N PRO A 135 -7.43 -13.58 -17.76
CA PRO A 135 -8.20 -14.67 -18.35
C PRO A 135 -8.09 -14.67 -19.88
N LYS A 136 -7.87 -15.82 -20.48
CA LYS A 136 -7.70 -15.97 -21.93
C LYS A 136 -6.61 -15.03 -22.49
N PHE A 137 -5.41 -15.09 -21.88
CA PHE A 137 -4.30 -14.23 -22.27
C PHE A 137 -3.98 -14.37 -23.76
N ASP A 138 -3.89 -13.23 -24.46
CA ASP A 138 -3.44 -13.11 -25.83
C ASP A 138 -2.28 -12.11 -25.91
N LEU A 139 -1.14 -12.60 -26.39
CA LEU A 139 0.10 -11.81 -26.43
C LEU A 139 -0.02 -10.57 -27.30
N LEU A 140 -0.65 -10.68 -28.47
CA LEU A 140 -0.81 -9.53 -29.37
C LEU A 140 -1.66 -8.43 -28.75
N THR A 141 -2.77 -8.78 -28.13
CA THR A 141 -3.60 -7.85 -27.39
C THR A 141 -2.82 -7.21 -26.25
N TYR A 142 -2.04 -7.99 -25.51
CA TYR A 142 -1.23 -7.49 -24.40
C TYR A 142 -0.16 -6.50 -24.89
N LEU A 143 0.53 -6.79 -25.99
CA LEU A 143 1.55 -5.89 -26.56
C LEU A 143 0.95 -4.58 -27.05
N ASN A 144 -0.28 -4.60 -27.56
CA ASN A 144 -0.96 -3.42 -28.09
C ASN A 144 -1.62 -2.56 -26.99
N ARG A 145 -2.14 -3.17 -25.93
CA ARG A 145 -2.92 -2.49 -24.89
C ARG A 145 -2.20 -2.35 -23.55
N GLY A 146 -1.14 -3.11 -23.34
CA GLY A 146 -0.43 -3.15 -22.07
C GLY A 146 -1.11 -3.99 -21.00
N GLY A 147 -0.54 -3.99 -19.81
CA GLY A 147 -0.99 -4.81 -18.68
C GLY A 147 -1.65 -4.05 -17.52
N LEU A 148 -2.09 -2.81 -17.74
CA LEU A 148 -2.78 -2.06 -16.69
C LEU A 148 -4.25 -2.47 -16.60
N PRO A 149 -4.80 -2.74 -15.40
CA PRO A 149 -6.16 -3.26 -15.23
C PRO A 149 -7.27 -2.34 -15.76
N GLY A 150 -7.00 -1.06 -15.90
CA GLY A 150 -7.98 -0.06 -16.31
C GLY A 150 -8.00 0.27 -17.79
N ILE A 151 -7.24 -0.46 -18.61
CA ILE A 151 -7.13 -0.18 -20.06
C ILE A 151 -7.87 -1.25 -20.87
#